data_8453b1bca9dd9ddf4057e665f8154339
#
_entry.id   8453b1bca9dd9ddf4057e665f8154339
#
_cell.length_a   1.000
_cell.length_b   1.000
_cell.length_c   1.000
_cell.angle_alpha   90.00
_cell.angle_beta   90.00
_cell.angle_gamma   90.00
#
_symmetry.space_group_name_H-M   'P 1'
#
loop_
_entity.id
_entity.type
_entity.pdbx_description
1 polymer ?
#
loop_
_entity_poly.entity_id
_entity_poly.type
_entity_poly.pdbx_seq_one_letter_code
_entity_poly.pdbx_strand_id
1 'polypeptide(L)'
;MSPTGYPDYPTSLALAPRFTVFKPPSPAHHENGWVDEVEGPTLSMRASHVKALTVLAVLVCGSLAGCLGGTDSGSEKNPISMNVHYDATSGTITERIQLGDSPFSAQTGVELSFDFARVTSNAGNMKSFTLDPGDDEDGANTVTVNANEQAELAYTYETHGLFTVVLSAVDESDNEASMSLTVRIDKEIDWTQTNTDEPDSMVLSTTPDCTCPPPERIVIDSTIENPSVLPTGTPITATWHLDNPEGQEQAFHTEQIGDGQEASWTHTQYNIDKGDWALNVTIDSGNDSINLHHIVLISYEATESEPNPLASEATEREEDSLSV
;
A
#
# COMPACT_ATOMS: atom_id res chain seq x y z
N MET A 1 -51.30 42.00 -6.96
CA MET A 1 -50.52 41.57 -8.13
C MET A 1 -49.68 40.42 -7.69
N SER A 2 -49.88 39.29 -8.35
CA SER A 2 -49.62 37.94 -7.90
C SER A 2 -48.14 37.48 -7.85
N PRO A 3 -47.86 36.37 -7.14
CA PRO A 3 -46.52 35.90 -6.78
C PRO A 3 -45.87 35.06 -7.88
N THR A 4 -44.57 35.19 -7.97
CA THR A 4 -43.72 34.44 -8.88
C THR A 4 -43.33 33.07 -8.29
N GLY A 5 -43.52 32.03 -9.10
CA GLY A 5 -43.33 30.63 -8.74
C GLY A 5 -41.88 30.20 -8.52
N TYR A 6 -41.74 29.23 -7.63
CA TYR A 6 -40.54 28.42 -7.43
C TYR A 6 -40.52 27.27 -8.45
N PRO A 7 -39.36 26.88 -8.99
CA PRO A 7 -39.26 25.67 -9.82
C PRO A 7 -39.11 24.43 -8.95
N ASP A 8 -39.91 23.39 -9.30
CA ASP A 8 -39.83 22.03 -8.76
C ASP A 8 -38.52 21.35 -9.12
N TYR A 9 -37.80 20.81 -8.13
CA TYR A 9 -36.70 19.88 -8.33
C TYR A 9 -37.21 18.43 -8.25
N PRO A 10 -36.83 17.53 -9.16
CA PRO A 10 -37.21 16.16 -9.08
C PRO A 10 -36.40 15.42 -8.00
N THR A 11 -37.12 14.80 -7.07
CA THR A 11 -36.60 13.91 -6.04
C THR A 11 -36.09 12.62 -6.70
N SER A 12 -34.76 12.50 -6.86
CA SER A 12 -34.11 11.24 -7.23
C SER A 12 -33.92 10.41 -5.96
N LEU A 13 -34.68 9.29 -5.88
CA LEU A 13 -34.50 8.26 -4.88
C LEU A 13 -33.21 7.47 -5.22
N ALA A 14 -32.13 7.74 -4.51
CA ALA A 14 -30.95 6.90 -4.51
C ALA A 14 -31.23 5.64 -3.67
N LEU A 15 -31.16 4.47 -4.30
CA LEU A 15 -31.22 3.17 -3.62
C LEU A 15 -29.91 3.01 -2.83
N ALA A 16 -30.01 2.90 -1.51
CA ALA A 16 -28.92 2.52 -0.65
C ALA A 16 -28.50 1.06 -0.90
N PRO A 17 -27.22 0.72 -0.91
CA PRO A 17 -26.75 -0.65 -1.01
C PRO A 17 -27.12 -1.44 0.25
N ARG A 18 -27.73 -2.61 0.06
CA ARG A 18 -28.05 -3.56 1.13
C ARG A 18 -26.75 -4.27 1.53
N PHE A 19 -26.27 -3.99 2.71
CA PHE A 19 -25.25 -4.82 3.36
C PHE A 19 -25.89 -6.13 3.83
N THR A 20 -25.44 -7.27 3.29
CA THR A 20 -25.75 -8.60 3.80
C THR A 20 -24.78 -8.91 4.94
N VAL A 21 -25.30 -8.93 6.16
CA VAL A 21 -24.58 -9.40 7.33
C VAL A 21 -24.38 -10.90 7.21
N PHE A 22 -23.13 -11.35 7.03
CA PHE A 22 -22.75 -12.75 7.09
C PHE A 22 -22.70 -13.17 8.57
N LYS A 23 -23.62 -14.06 8.97
CA LYS A 23 -23.63 -14.69 10.29
C LYS A 23 -22.74 -15.93 10.21
N PRO A 24 -21.68 -16.06 11.05
CA PRO A 24 -20.85 -17.27 11.05
C PRO A 24 -21.62 -18.48 11.60
N PRO A 25 -21.33 -19.70 11.13
CA PRO A 25 -21.98 -20.92 11.63
C PRO A 25 -21.48 -21.27 13.04
N SER A 26 -22.41 -21.66 13.91
CA SER A 26 -22.14 -22.15 15.25
C SER A 26 -21.32 -23.44 15.24
N PRO A 27 -20.40 -23.65 16.21
CA PRO A 27 -19.62 -24.88 16.31
C PRO A 27 -20.52 -26.05 16.73
N ALA A 28 -20.42 -27.14 15.99
CA ALA A 28 -21.07 -28.40 16.30
C ALA A 28 -20.31 -29.11 17.43
N HIS A 29 -21.05 -29.46 18.49
CA HIS A 29 -20.59 -30.40 19.51
C HIS A 29 -20.32 -31.79 18.89
N HIS A 30 -19.11 -32.32 19.06
CA HIS A 30 -18.83 -33.72 18.83
C HIS A 30 -18.47 -34.41 20.14
N GLU A 31 -19.30 -35.40 20.47
CA GLU A 31 -19.18 -36.30 21.62
C GLU A 31 -18.00 -37.26 21.48
N ASN A 32 -17.49 -37.64 22.66
CA ASN A 32 -16.41 -38.60 22.88
C ASN A 32 -16.72 -40.00 22.35
N GLY A 33 -15.79 -40.61 21.65
CA GLY A 33 -15.74 -42.05 21.37
C GLY A 33 -14.30 -42.57 21.53
N TRP A 34 -14.18 -43.45 22.52
CA TRP A 34 -12.97 -44.24 22.83
C TRP A 34 -12.80 -45.38 21.78
N VAL A 35 -11.55 -45.84 21.68
CA VAL A 35 -10.95 -47.18 21.40
C VAL A 35 -10.09 -47.19 20.13
N ASP A 36 -8.97 -47.63 20.18
CA ASP A 36 -8.15 -48.79 20.25
C ASP A 36 -6.78 -48.62 19.58
N GLU A 37 -5.80 -49.04 20.30
CA GLU A 37 -4.40 -49.27 20.00
C GLU A 37 -4.25 -50.38 18.92
N VAL A 38 -3.54 -50.14 17.82
CA VAL A 38 -3.00 -51.21 16.95
C VAL A 38 -1.58 -50.86 16.49
N GLU A 39 -0.70 -51.80 16.80
CA GLU A 39 0.74 -51.85 16.53
C GLU A 39 1.10 -51.70 15.05
N GLY A 40 2.36 -51.25 14.85
CA GLY A 40 3.02 -50.95 13.59
C GLY A 40 3.20 -52.07 12.57
N PRO A 41 3.80 -51.77 11.45
CA PRO A 41 5.13 -52.28 11.17
C PRO A 41 6.12 -51.28 10.56
N THR A 42 7.34 -51.44 10.98
CA THR A 42 8.57 -50.93 10.38
C THR A 42 8.71 -51.40 8.94
N LEU A 43 8.99 -50.48 8.00
CA LEU A 43 9.52 -50.85 6.69
C LEU A 43 10.43 -49.76 6.11
N SER A 44 11.72 -50.11 6.14
CA SER A 44 12.69 -50.03 5.06
C SER A 44 12.76 -48.76 4.22
N MET A 45 13.82 -47.99 4.46
CA MET A 45 14.42 -47.04 3.50
C MET A 45 14.73 -47.73 2.19
N ARG A 46 14.22 -47.20 1.09
CA ARG A 46 14.86 -47.35 -0.23
C ARG A 46 15.24 -45.96 -0.75
N ALA A 47 16.53 -45.76 -0.82
CA ALA A 47 17.19 -44.65 -1.50
C ALA A 47 16.90 -44.73 -3.01
N SER A 48 16.19 -43.76 -3.56
CA SER A 48 16.27 -43.34 -4.95
C SER A 48 15.38 -42.13 -5.19
N HIS A 49 15.93 -40.94 -5.07
CA HIS A 49 15.50 -39.70 -5.74
C HIS A 49 16.49 -38.54 -5.40
N VAL A 50 17.76 -38.82 -5.70
CA VAL A 50 18.77 -37.74 -5.73
C VAL A 50 19.18 -37.60 -7.19
N LYS A 51 18.33 -36.99 -8.03
CA LYS A 51 18.69 -36.53 -9.39
C LYS A 51 17.77 -35.50 -10.01
N ALA A 52 16.95 -34.77 -9.23
CA ALA A 52 16.05 -33.77 -9.80
C ALA A 52 16.20 -32.34 -9.21
N LEU A 53 17.30 -32.05 -8.52
CA LEU A 53 17.47 -30.76 -7.82
C LEU A 53 18.67 -29.94 -8.29
N THR A 54 19.19 -30.21 -9.49
CA THR A 54 20.38 -29.51 -10.03
C THR A 54 20.11 -28.73 -11.33
N VAL A 55 18.88 -28.56 -11.78
CA VAL A 55 18.59 -27.85 -13.04
C VAL A 55 17.88 -26.51 -12.80
N LEU A 56 17.39 -26.21 -11.59
CA LEU A 56 16.66 -24.94 -11.30
C LEU A 56 17.53 -23.83 -10.70
N ALA A 57 18.83 -24.06 -10.48
CA ALA A 57 19.74 -23.08 -9.88
C ALA A 57 20.56 -22.25 -10.88
N VAL A 58 20.34 -22.40 -12.19
CA VAL A 58 21.16 -21.73 -13.24
C VAL A 58 20.41 -20.59 -13.95
N LEU A 59 19.13 -20.33 -13.64
CA LEU A 59 18.33 -19.35 -14.39
C LEU A 59 18.11 -18.00 -13.67
N VAL A 60 18.69 -17.78 -12.48
CA VAL A 60 18.54 -16.53 -11.73
C VAL A 60 19.81 -15.67 -11.65
N CYS A 61 20.94 -16.13 -12.23
CA CYS A 61 22.20 -15.35 -12.22
C CYS A 61 22.54 -14.66 -13.55
N GLY A 62 21.55 -14.30 -14.37
CA GLY A 62 21.74 -13.77 -15.73
C GLY A 62 21.66 -12.25 -15.92
N SER A 63 21.46 -11.43 -14.89
CA SER A 63 21.22 -9.98 -15.10
C SER A 63 22.14 -9.01 -14.34
N LEU A 64 23.28 -9.47 -13.81
CA LEU A 64 24.30 -8.58 -13.22
C LEU A 64 25.67 -8.75 -13.91
N ALA A 65 25.71 -8.61 -15.24
CA ALA A 65 26.97 -8.52 -15.99
C ALA A 65 26.94 -7.28 -16.88
N GLY A 66 26.86 -6.10 -16.28
CA GLY A 66 27.23 -4.85 -16.89
C GLY A 66 28.73 -4.63 -16.76
N CYS A 67 29.46 -4.60 -17.89
CA CYS A 67 30.77 -4.00 -18.08
C CYS A 67 31.98 -4.56 -17.32
N LEU A 68 32.64 -5.56 -17.88
CA LEU A 68 34.10 -5.64 -17.89
C LEU A 68 34.60 -6.23 -19.23
N GLY A 69 35.26 -5.39 -19.95
CA GLY A 69 35.94 -5.43 -21.22
C GLY A 69 36.28 -6.76 -21.89
N GLY A 70 36.12 -6.76 -23.21
CA GLY A 70 36.92 -7.55 -24.08
C GLY A 70 36.18 -8.20 -25.24
N THR A 71 36.54 -7.75 -26.42
CA THR A 71 36.38 -8.29 -27.77
C THR A 71 35.05 -7.98 -28.49
N ASP A 72 35.18 -7.10 -29.46
CA ASP A 72 34.36 -6.82 -30.62
C ASP A 72 33.67 -8.07 -31.22
N SER A 73 32.43 -8.24 -30.81
CA SER A 73 31.41 -8.83 -31.65
C SER A 73 30.26 -7.80 -31.60
N GLY A 74 30.02 -7.08 -32.69
CA GLY A 74 29.10 -5.96 -32.79
C GLY A 74 27.71 -6.26 -32.21
N SER A 75 27.56 -5.99 -30.95
CA SER A 75 26.27 -5.76 -30.31
C SER A 75 25.79 -4.44 -30.87
N GLU A 76 24.85 -4.47 -31.79
CA GLU A 76 24.20 -3.25 -32.29
C GLU A 76 23.63 -2.53 -31.05
N LYS A 77 24.19 -1.35 -30.79
CA LYS A 77 23.75 -0.52 -29.67
C LYS A 77 22.28 -0.14 -29.93
N ASN A 78 21.39 -0.41 -28.98
CA ASN A 78 19.99 0.01 -29.09
C ASN A 78 19.94 1.47 -29.53
N PRO A 79 19.23 1.81 -30.63
CA PRO A 79 19.16 3.17 -31.12
C PRO A 79 18.40 4.12 -30.21
N ILE A 80 17.55 3.59 -29.29
CA ILE A 80 16.74 4.39 -28.38
C ILE A 80 17.54 4.72 -27.11
N SER A 81 17.54 6.00 -26.75
CA SER A 81 18.04 6.54 -25.50
C SER A 81 16.86 6.83 -24.56
N MET A 82 16.74 6.03 -23.48
CA MET A 82 15.72 6.20 -22.45
C MET A 82 16.14 7.30 -21.48
N ASN A 83 15.65 8.51 -21.70
CA ASN A 83 15.86 9.67 -20.82
C ASN A 83 14.49 10.17 -20.34
N VAL A 84 13.90 9.45 -19.40
CA VAL A 84 12.58 9.77 -18.81
C VAL A 84 12.79 10.57 -17.55
N HIS A 85 12.00 11.63 -17.36
CA HIS A 85 12.05 12.49 -16.17
C HIS A 85 10.85 12.22 -15.26
N TYR A 86 11.09 12.23 -13.96
CA TYR A 86 10.09 12.04 -12.90
C TYR A 86 10.59 12.69 -11.61
N ASP A 87 9.68 13.39 -10.91
CA ASP A 87 10.02 14.15 -9.70
C ASP A 87 9.95 13.30 -8.43
N ALA A 88 9.17 12.22 -8.44
CA ALA A 88 8.99 11.34 -7.30
C ALA A 88 8.89 9.88 -7.70
N THR A 89 9.32 9.01 -6.79
CA THR A 89 9.22 7.54 -6.86
C THR A 89 8.63 6.96 -5.57
N SER A 90 8.06 7.83 -4.74
CA SER A 90 7.36 7.41 -3.52
C SER A 90 6.22 8.35 -3.18
N GLY A 91 5.29 7.86 -2.35
CA GLY A 91 4.19 8.64 -1.81
C GLY A 91 3.45 7.90 -0.71
N THR A 92 2.44 8.55 -0.13
CA THR A 92 1.62 7.97 0.93
C THR A 92 0.14 8.11 0.57
N ILE A 93 -0.55 6.99 0.46
CA ILE A 93 -2.02 6.95 0.38
C ILE A 93 -2.56 7.35 1.76
N THR A 94 -3.53 8.26 1.79
CA THR A 94 -4.22 8.61 3.02
C THR A 94 -5.65 8.09 2.98
N GLU A 95 -5.99 7.24 3.95
CA GLU A 95 -7.35 6.77 4.18
C GLU A 95 -7.89 7.41 5.45
N ARG A 96 -9.04 8.08 5.35
CA ARG A 96 -9.72 8.68 6.49
C ARG A 96 -11.03 7.95 6.77
N ILE A 97 -11.19 7.47 8.00
CA ILE A 97 -12.36 6.72 8.47
C ILE A 97 -12.91 7.42 9.71
N GLN A 98 -14.19 7.73 9.69
CA GLN A 98 -14.90 8.26 10.85
C GLN A 98 -16.10 7.35 11.16
N LEU A 99 -16.18 6.88 12.40
CA LEU A 99 -17.30 6.09 12.93
C LEU A 99 -18.11 6.91 13.93
N GLY A 100 -19.34 6.47 14.20
CA GLY A 100 -20.27 7.15 15.12
C GLY A 100 -21.47 7.76 14.40
N ASP A 101 -21.95 8.92 14.85
CA ASP A 101 -23.22 9.53 14.40
C ASP A 101 -23.26 9.92 12.92
N SER A 102 -22.10 10.14 12.31
CA SER A 102 -21.96 10.51 10.89
C SER A 102 -20.82 9.75 10.26
N PRO A 103 -21.00 8.44 9.96
CA PRO A 103 -19.94 7.62 9.41
C PRO A 103 -19.49 8.12 8.03
N PHE A 104 -18.17 8.14 7.85
CA PHE A 104 -17.53 8.63 6.63
C PHE A 104 -16.26 7.81 6.35
N SER A 105 -16.00 7.53 5.08
CA SER A 105 -14.74 6.96 4.62
C SER A 105 -14.34 7.60 3.30
N ALA A 106 -13.07 7.98 3.18
CA ALA A 106 -12.48 8.48 1.94
C ALA A 106 -11.02 8.08 1.84
N GLN A 107 -10.55 7.84 0.64
CA GLN A 107 -9.16 7.55 0.33
C GLN A 107 -8.65 8.53 -0.72
N THR A 108 -7.39 8.94 -0.59
CA THR A 108 -6.66 9.73 -1.58
C THR A 108 -5.48 8.92 -2.07
N GLY A 109 -5.44 8.60 -3.37
CA GLY A 109 -4.36 7.88 -4.01
C GLY A 109 -3.12 8.75 -4.22
N VAL A 110 -2.05 8.14 -4.72
CA VAL A 110 -0.77 8.80 -5.07
C VAL A 110 -0.61 8.83 -6.57
N GLU A 111 -0.64 10.02 -7.17
CA GLU A 111 -0.35 10.20 -8.59
C GLU A 111 1.15 10.44 -8.82
N LEU A 112 1.74 9.66 -9.73
CA LEU A 112 3.11 9.83 -10.20
C LEU A 112 3.11 10.05 -11.70
N SER A 113 3.92 11.02 -12.17
CA SER A 113 4.07 11.37 -13.60
C SER A 113 5.45 11.05 -14.12
N PHE A 114 5.50 10.60 -15.39
CA PHE A 114 6.71 10.23 -16.12
C PHE A 114 6.73 10.95 -17.46
N ASP A 115 7.71 11.82 -17.70
CA ASP A 115 7.86 12.62 -18.91
C ASP A 115 8.90 11.99 -19.85
N PHE A 116 8.46 11.54 -21.00
CA PHE A 116 9.24 10.91 -22.08
C PHE A 116 9.71 11.91 -23.15
N ALA A 117 9.48 13.22 -22.98
CA ALA A 117 9.78 14.22 -24.02
C ALA A 117 11.26 14.23 -24.47
N ARG A 118 12.17 13.69 -23.62
CA ARG A 118 13.60 13.59 -23.95
C ARG A 118 14.04 12.18 -24.36
N VAL A 119 13.12 11.25 -24.54
CA VAL A 119 13.42 9.95 -25.13
C VAL A 119 13.59 10.11 -26.64
N THR A 120 14.69 9.61 -27.17
CA THR A 120 15.04 9.77 -28.59
C THR A 120 15.54 8.48 -29.20
N SER A 121 15.38 8.32 -30.52
CA SER A 121 15.99 7.24 -31.29
C SER A 121 16.88 7.79 -32.42
N ASN A 122 18.00 7.12 -32.67
CA ASN A 122 18.85 7.39 -33.84
C ASN A 122 18.34 6.71 -35.12
N ALA A 123 17.30 5.83 -35.01
CA ALA A 123 16.76 5.08 -36.15
C ALA A 123 15.46 5.67 -36.72
N GLY A 124 14.85 6.65 -36.03
CA GLY A 124 13.60 7.28 -36.47
C GLY A 124 12.92 8.07 -35.36
N ASN A 125 11.69 8.54 -35.64
CA ASN A 125 10.88 9.19 -34.60
C ASN A 125 10.36 8.15 -33.60
N MET A 126 9.98 8.60 -32.40
CA MET A 126 9.28 7.76 -31.45
C MET A 126 7.85 7.48 -31.90
N LYS A 127 7.37 6.25 -31.75
CA LYS A 127 6.04 5.76 -32.17
C LYS A 127 5.09 5.69 -30.96
N SER A 128 5.56 5.12 -29.83
CA SER A 128 4.74 4.99 -28.63
C SER A 128 5.59 4.99 -27.35
N PHE A 129 4.95 5.42 -26.26
CA PHE A 129 5.45 5.29 -24.90
C PHE A 129 4.49 4.45 -24.07
N THR A 130 5.03 3.64 -23.16
CA THR A 130 4.26 2.74 -22.31
C THR A 130 4.73 2.84 -20.88
N LEU A 131 3.77 2.92 -19.97
CA LEU A 131 3.94 2.85 -18.53
C LEU A 131 3.20 1.61 -18.02
N ASP A 132 3.92 0.68 -17.43
CA ASP A 132 3.39 -0.45 -16.63
C ASP A 132 3.64 -0.13 -15.16
N PRO A 133 2.61 0.12 -14.34
CA PRO A 133 2.75 0.52 -12.94
C PRO A 133 3.20 -0.62 -12.02
N GLY A 134 3.08 -1.88 -12.45
CA GLY A 134 3.49 -3.05 -11.68
C GLY A 134 2.59 -3.37 -10.48
N ASP A 135 1.36 -2.87 -10.45
CA ASP A 135 0.38 -3.11 -9.38
C ASP A 135 -0.65 -4.20 -9.71
N ASP A 136 -0.46 -4.89 -10.83
CA ASP A 136 -1.24 -6.05 -11.22
C ASP A 136 -0.34 -7.14 -11.82
N GLU A 137 -0.78 -8.40 -11.77
CA GLU A 137 -0.02 -9.55 -12.30
C GLU A 137 -0.15 -9.70 -13.83
N ASP A 138 -1.20 -9.12 -14.41
CA ASP A 138 -1.60 -9.34 -15.82
C ASP A 138 -1.25 -8.14 -16.73
N GLY A 139 -0.72 -7.03 -16.19
CA GLY A 139 -0.45 -5.79 -16.92
C GLY A 139 -1.72 -5.09 -17.41
N ALA A 140 -2.86 -5.31 -16.74
CA ALA A 140 -4.16 -4.73 -17.10
C ALA A 140 -4.18 -3.20 -16.94
N ASN A 141 -3.35 -2.67 -16.03
CA ASN A 141 -3.22 -1.25 -15.73
C ASN A 141 -2.16 -0.55 -16.61
N THR A 142 -1.57 -1.26 -17.58
CA THR A 142 -0.58 -0.70 -18.51
C THR A 142 -1.19 0.39 -19.38
N VAL A 143 -0.57 1.56 -19.41
CA VAL A 143 -0.96 2.73 -20.22
C VAL A 143 -0.01 2.88 -21.39
N THR A 144 -0.54 2.88 -22.63
CA THR A 144 0.24 3.13 -23.85
C THR A 144 -0.33 4.31 -24.61
N VAL A 145 0.54 5.25 -25.01
CA VAL A 145 0.18 6.45 -25.77
C VAL A 145 0.98 6.56 -27.06
N ASN A 146 0.41 7.29 -28.02
CA ASN A 146 1.11 7.68 -29.26
C ASN A 146 2.11 8.80 -28.94
N ALA A 147 3.40 8.58 -29.21
CA ALA A 147 4.48 9.52 -28.92
C ALA A 147 4.35 10.88 -29.64
N ASN A 148 3.60 10.95 -30.76
CA ASN A 148 3.35 12.21 -31.47
C ASN A 148 2.21 13.05 -30.84
N GLU A 149 1.44 12.47 -29.92
CA GLU A 149 0.27 13.11 -29.30
C GLU A 149 0.53 13.45 -27.83
N GLN A 150 1.26 12.59 -27.12
CA GLN A 150 1.50 12.70 -25.69
C GLN A 150 2.86 12.13 -25.33
N ALA A 151 3.60 12.85 -24.48
CA ALA A 151 4.88 12.43 -23.94
C ALA A 151 4.87 12.23 -22.42
N GLU A 152 3.87 12.76 -21.72
CA GLU A 152 3.73 12.62 -20.27
C GLU A 152 2.67 11.55 -19.96
N LEU A 153 3.03 10.56 -19.14
CA LEU A 153 2.14 9.53 -18.62
C LEU A 153 2.07 9.65 -17.10
N ALA A 154 0.84 9.67 -16.58
CA ALA A 154 0.60 9.68 -15.14
C ALA A 154 -0.16 8.42 -14.73
N TYR A 155 0.09 7.94 -13.52
CA TYR A 155 -0.62 6.84 -12.90
C TYR A 155 -0.92 7.14 -11.43
N THR A 156 -2.13 6.81 -10.98
CA THR A 156 -2.57 6.97 -9.60
C THR A 156 -2.60 5.61 -8.91
N TYR A 157 -1.74 5.42 -7.93
CA TYR A 157 -1.74 4.25 -7.05
C TYR A 157 -2.84 4.39 -5.99
N GLU A 158 -3.75 3.42 -5.95
CA GLU A 158 -4.82 3.32 -4.96
C GLU A 158 -4.51 2.28 -3.87
N THR A 159 -3.42 1.52 -4.02
CA THR A 159 -2.97 0.47 -3.11
C THR A 159 -1.50 0.68 -2.72
N HIS A 160 -1.14 0.24 -1.51
CA HIS A 160 0.21 0.37 -0.99
C HIS A 160 1.11 -0.81 -1.38
N GLY A 161 2.41 -0.57 -1.53
CA GLY A 161 3.37 -1.60 -1.92
C GLY A 161 4.73 -1.07 -2.36
N LEU A 162 5.61 -2.01 -2.75
CA LEU A 162 6.83 -1.74 -3.48
C LEU A 162 6.66 -2.23 -4.92
N PHE A 163 6.35 -1.32 -5.83
CA PHE A 163 6.02 -1.63 -7.21
C PHE A 163 7.24 -1.58 -8.11
N THR A 164 7.33 -2.52 -9.06
CA THR A 164 8.33 -2.47 -10.14
C THR A 164 7.67 -1.86 -11.36
N VAL A 165 7.88 -0.57 -11.55
CA VAL A 165 7.39 0.17 -12.72
C VAL A 165 8.28 -0.14 -13.91
N VAL A 166 7.68 -0.42 -15.08
CA VAL A 166 8.40 -0.55 -16.34
C VAL A 166 7.98 0.55 -17.29
N LEU A 167 8.96 1.37 -17.70
CA LEU A 167 8.80 2.41 -18.71
C LEU A 167 9.40 1.91 -20.01
N SER A 168 8.61 1.93 -21.09
CA SER A 168 9.03 1.42 -22.40
C SER A 168 8.79 2.44 -23.51
N ALA A 169 9.60 2.38 -24.55
CA ALA A 169 9.49 3.24 -25.72
C ALA A 169 9.75 2.44 -27.00
N VAL A 170 8.96 2.71 -28.04
CA VAL A 170 9.09 2.08 -29.36
C VAL A 170 9.23 3.17 -30.42
N ASP A 171 10.16 3.02 -31.38
CA ASP A 171 10.33 3.93 -32.51
C ASP A 171 9.57 3.46 -33.78
N GLU A 172 9.57 4.27 -34.82
CA GLU A 172 8.93 3.95 -36.11
C GLU A 172 9.59 2.79 -36.90
N SER A 173 10.81 2.40 -36.48
CA SER A 173 11.53 1.24 -37.05
C SER A 173 11.30 -0.03 -36.22
N ASP A 174 10.35 0.01 -35.24
CA ASP A 174 10.00 -1.07 -34.32
C ASP A 174 11.17 -1.50 -33.40
N ASN A 175 12.15 -0.62 -33.18
CA ASN A 175 13.10 -0.82 -32.08
C ASN A 175 12.41 -0.50 -30.76
N GLU A 176 12.75 -1.26 -29.70
CA GLU A 176 12.19 -1.12 -28.38
C GLU A 176 13.29 -0.93 -27.32
N ALA A 177 13.04 -0.06 -26.35
CA ALA A 177 13.84 0.08 -25.16
C ALA A 177 12.95 0.21 -23.91
N SER A 178 13.44 -0.27 -22.78
CA SER A 178 12.74 -0.17 -21.51
C SER A 178 13.71 0.11 -20.36
N MET A 179 13.17 0.68 -19.28
CA MET A 179 13.84 0.83 -18.01
C MET A 179 12.87 0.47 -16.87
N SER A 180 13.41 -0.02 -15.75
CA SER A 180 12.61 -0.35 -14.56
C SER A 180 12.98 0.56 -13.41
N LEU A 181 11.96 0.93 -12.62
CA LEU A 181 12.06 1.75 -11.42
C LEU A 181 11.39 1.00 -10.27
N THR A 182 11.85 1.24 -9.07
CA THR A 182 11.13 0.85 -7.84
C THR A 182 10.35 2.06 -7.34
N VAL A 183 9.05 1.89 -7.17
CA VAL A 183 8.14 2.89 -6.59
C VAL A 183 7.65 2.39 -5.24
N ARG A 184 7.76 3.23 -4.20
CA ARG A 184 7.28 2.92 -2.84
C ARG A 184 6.03 3.72 -2.52
N ILE A 185 4.95 3.02 -2.20
CA ILE A 185 3.69 3.61 -1.77
C ILE A 185 3.38 3.12 -0.36
N ASP A 186 3.47 4.01 0.61
CA ASP A 186 3.07 3.80 2.00
C ASP A 186 1.56 4.06 2.17
N LYS A 187 0.99 3.69 3.33
CA LYS A 187 -0.43 3.96 3.64
C LYS A 187 -0.56 4.52 5.05
N GLU A 188 -1.20 5.69 5.15
CA GLU A 188 -1.63 6.30 6.41
C GLU A 188 -3.14 6.15 6.57
N ILE A 189 -3.58 5.73 7.75
CA ILE A 189 -4.98 5.59 8.11
C ILE A 189 -5.26 6.54 9.29
N ASP A 190 -6.12 7.53 9.06
CA ASP A 190 -6.66 8.46 10.07
C ASP A 190 -8.07 7.97 10.46
N TRP A 191 -8.16 7.29 11.61
CA TRP A 191 -9.36 6.60 12.08
C TRP A 191 -9.89 7.25 13.36
N THR A 192 -11.16 7.61 13.37
CA THR A 192 -11.83 8.24 14.53
C THR A 192 -13.13 7.53 14.86
N GLN A 193 -13.41 7.37 16.14
CA GLN A 193 -14.70 6.93 16.68
C GLN A 193 -15.05 7.76 17.89
N THR A 194 -16.27 8.30 17.94
CA THR A 194 -16.69 9.20 19.00
C THR A 194 -17.86 8.63 19.77
N ASN A 195 -17.90 8.93 21.09
CA ASN A 195 -18.97 8.62 22.00
C ASN A 195 -19.33 7.12 22.02
N THR A 196 -18.32 6.26 22.16
CA THR A 196 -18.49 4.79 22.22
C THR A 196 -18.17 4.22 23.60
N ASP A 197 -18.97 3.26 24.04
CA ASP A 197 -18.71 2.37 25.21
C ASP A 197 -18.28 0.97 24.78
N GLU A 198 -18.39 0.66 23.47
CA GLU A 198 -17.90 -0.55 22.83
C GLU A 198 -17.04 -0.16 21.61
N PRO A 199 -15.73 0.09 21.78
CA PRO A 199 -14.84 0.43 20.68
C PRO A 199 -14.81 -0.61 19.59
N ASP A 200 -14.93 -0.16 18.34
CA ASP A 200 -14.77 -1.03 17.17
C ASP A 200 -13.29 -1.37 16.93
N SER A 201 -13.02 -2.55 16.42
CA SER A 201 -11.69 -2.98 16.00
C SER A 201 -11.28 -2.28 14.70
N MET A 202 -10.09 -1.68 14.68
CA MET A 202 -9.49 -1.13 13.47
C MET A 202 -8.67 -2.21 12.77
N VAL A 203 -9.06 -2.56 11.53
CA VAL A 203 -8.33 -3.54 10.70
C VAL A 203 -7.23 -2.84 9.90
N LEU A 204 -6.00 -3.37 10.00
CA LEU A 204 -4.81 -2.88 9.31
C LEU A 204 -4.39 -3.94 8.29
N SER A 205 -4.84 -3.80 7.04
CA SER A 205 -4.41 -4.73 5.98
C SER A 205 -2.97 -4.43 5.57
N THR A 206 -2.09 -5.41 5.76
CA THR A 206 -0.67 -5.36 5.41
C THR A 206 -0.33 -6.20 4.18
N THR A 207 -1.36 -6.72 3.49
CA THR A 207 -1.18 -7.44 2.24
C THR A 207 -1.09 -6.43 1.10
N PRO A 208 0.09 -6.26 0.47
CA PRO A 208 0.20 -5.38 -0.67
C PRO A 208 -0.42 -6.00 -1.92
N ASP A 209 -0.83 -5.16 -2.85
CA ASP A 209 -1.43 -5.57 -4.13
C ASP A 209 -0.36 -5.83 -5.20
N CYS A 210 0.77 -6.41 -4.80
CA CYS A 210 1.89 -6.76 -5.66
C CYS A 210 2.61 -8.00 -5.14
N THR A 211 3.38 -8.66 -6.01
CA THR A 211 4.32 -9.72 -5.62
C THR A 211 5.58 -9.12 -4.98
N CYS A 212 5.39 -8.30 -3.95
CA CYS A 212 6.45 -7.59 -3.24
C CYS A 212 6.54 -8.04 -1.77
N PRO A 213 7.60 -7.67 -1.03
CA PRO A 213 7.72 -7.98 0.40
C PRO A 213 6.58 -7.38 1.23
N PRO A 214 6.32 -7.88 2.45
CA PRO A 214 5.44 -7.22 3.40
C PRO A 214 6.00 -5.86 3.80
N PRO A 215 5.19 -4.97 4.43
CA PRO A 215 5.67 -3.74 5.02
C PRO A 215 6.83 -3.96 5.99
N GLU A 216 7.73 -2.99 6.11
CA GLU A 216 8.82 -3.01 7.09
C GLU A 216 8.28 -2.85 8.51
N ARG A 217 7.30 -1.96 8.67
CA ARG A 217 6.76 -1.59 9.98
C ARG A 217 5.34 -1.04 9.92
N ILE A 218 4.65 -1.14 11.05
CA ILE A 218 3.43 -0.39 11.38
C ILE A 218 3.81 0.62 12.46
N VAL A 219 3.52 1.90 12.26
CA VAL A 219 3.69 2.97 13.27
C VAL A 219 2.30 3.40 13.72
N ILE A 220 2.05 3.34 15.02
CA ILE A 220 0.78 3.68 15.65
C ILE A 220 0.97 4.94 16.47
N ASP A 221 0.10 5.92 16.29
CA ASP A 221 -0.14 7.06 17.18
C ASP A 221 -1.63 7.08 17.51
N SER A 222 -1.96 6.75 18.75
CA SER A 222 -3.34 6.54 19.17
C SER A 222 -3.64 7.34 20.44
N THR A 223 -4.80 8.00 20.44
CA THR A 223 -5.29 8.78 21.57
C THR A 223 -6.69 8.32 21.96
N ILE A 224 -6.91 8.15 23.27
CA ILE A 224 -8.21 7.93 23.89
C ILE A 224 -8.52 9.17 24.74
N GLU A 225 -9.67 9.79 24.49
CA GLU A 225 -10.23 10.84 25.34
C GLU A 225 -11.41 10.26 26.17
N ASN A 226 -11.41 10.53 27.45
CA ASN A 226 -12.56 10.33 28.34
C ASN A 226 -13.30 11.69 28.49
N PRO A 227 -14.32 11.99 27.66
CA PRO A 227 -14.97 13.29 27.66
C PRO A 227 -15.59 13.62 29.01
N SER A 228 -15.52 14.90 29.43
CA SER A 228 -16.08 15.31 30.71
C SER A 228 -17.60 15.22 30.74
N VAL A 229 -18.13 14.45 31.69
CA VAL A 229 -19.56 14.25 31.94
C VAL A 229 -19.96 14.91 33.24
N LEU A 230 -20.43 16.14 33.17
CA LEU A 230 -20.88 16.89 34.36
C LEU A 230 -22.30 16.47 34.80
N PRO A 231 -22.53 16.26 36.11
CA PRO A 231 -21.62 16.41 37.29
C PRO A 231 -20.98 15.10 37.75
N THR A 232 -21.02 14.02 36.98
CA THR A 232 -20.76 12.64 37.46
C THR A 232 -19.75 11.85 36.64
N GLY A 233 -18.90 12.48 35.85
CA GLY A 233 -17.85 11.79 35.10
C GLY A 233 -16.90 11.01 36.02
N THR A 234 -16.47 9.84 35.56
CA THR A 234 -15.62 8.91 36.32
C THR A 234 -14.36 8.59 35.54
N PRO A 235 -13.26 8.26 36.26
CA PRO A 235 -12.09 7.71 35.57
C PRO A 235 -12.42 6.38 34.91
N ILE A 236 -11.84 6.14 33.74
CA ILE A 236 -11.83 4.84 33.07
C ILE A 236 -10.44 4.23 33.11
N THR A 237 -10.35 2.92 32.94
CA THR A 237 -9.10 2.24 32.57
C THR A 237 -9.30 1.64 31.19
N ALA A 238 -8.41 1.94 30.26
CA ALA A 238 -8.46 1.42 28.92
C ALA A 238 -7.16 0.72 28.55
N THR A 239 -7.24 -0.30 27.72
CA THR A 239 -6.10 -1.03 27.18
C THR A 239 -6.16 -1.06 25.67
N TRP A 240 -5.04 -0.67 25.02
CA TRP A 240 -4.78 -0.88 23.60
C TRP A 240 -4.19 -2.28 23.42
N HIS A 241 -4.58 -2.97 22.35
CA HIS A 241 -4.04 -4.25 21.92
C HIS A 241 -3.72 -4.20 20.43
N LEU A 242 -2.54 -4.68 20.04
CA LEU A 242 -2.17 -4.91 18.64
C LEU A 242 -2.03 -6.42 18.42
N ASP A 243 -2.91 -6.99 17.60
CA ASP A 243 -2.93 -8.40 17.26
C ASP A 243 -2.45 -8.62 15.84
N ASN A 244 -1.65 -9.69 15.61
CA ASN A 244 -1.21 -10.11 14.28
C ASN A 244 -2.33 -10.86 13.52
N PRO A 245 -2.13 -11.22 12.23
CA PRO A 245 -3.15 -11.94 11.45
C PRO A 245 -3.57 -13.30 12.02
N GLU A 246 -2.77 -13.93 12.89
CA GLU A 246 -3.13 -15.15 13.60
C GLU A 246 -3.92 -14.89 14.90
N GLY A 247 -4.21 -13.63 15.22
CA GLY A 247 -4.87 -13.22 16.45
C GLY A 247 -3.99 -13.33 17.68
N GLN A 248 -2.67 -13.24 17.54
CA GLN A 248 -1.72 -13.23 18.65
C GLN A 248 -1.36 -11.80 18.99
N GLU A 249 -1.51 -11.44 20.27
CA GLU A 249 -1.12 -10.12 20.78
C GLU A 249 0.39 -9.90 20.62
N GLN A 250 0.75 -8.82 19.93
CA GLN A 250 2.13 -8.39 19.69
C GLN A 250 2.55 -7.25 20.61
N ALA A 251 1.61 -6.36 20.95
CA ALA A 251 1.84 -5.26 21.86
C ALA A 251 0.55 -4.90 22.58
N PHE A 252 0.67 -4.37 23.79
CA PHE A 252 -0.43 -3.78 24.52
C PHE A 252 0.05 -2.61 25.40
N HIS A 253 -0.89 -1.74 25.77
CA HIS A 253 -0.66 -0.64 26.70
C HIS A 253 -1.92 -0.36 27.51
N THR A 254 -1.82 -0.23 28.82
CA THR A 254 -2.95 0.05 29.72
C THR A 254 -2.74 1.38 30.42
N GLU A 255 -3.76 2.23 30.44
CA GLU A 255 -3.71 3.51 31.14
C GLU A 255 -5.06 3.86 31.81
N GLN A 256 -4.98 4.57 32.95
CA GLN A 256 -6.15 5.13 33.62
C GLN A 256 -6.34 6.60 33.19
N ILE A 257 -7.52 6.92 32.66
CA ILE A 257 -7.85 8.21 32.08
C ILE A 257 -8.93 8.89 32.93
N GLY A 258 -8.60 10.05 33.51
CA GLY A 258 -9.54 10.83 34.32
C GLY A 258 -10.66 11.44 33.49
N ASP A 259 -11.76 11.84 34.17
CA ASP A 259 -12.86 12.58 33.55
C ASP A 259 -12.33 13.89 32.92
N GLY A 260 -12.64 14.11 31.64
CA GLY A 260 -12.14 15.23 30.84
C GLY A 260 -10.66 15.17 30.49
N GLN A 261 -10.01 14.00 30.57
CA GLN A 261 -8.60 13.80 30.21
C GLN A 261 -8.44 12.89 29.00
N GLU A 262 -7.24 12.91 28.44
CA GLU A 262 -6.81 12.03 27.34
C GLU A 262 -5.55 11.26 27.71
N ALA A 263 -5.33 10.12 27.05
CA ALA A 263 -4.11 9.35 27.09
C ALA A 263 -3.70 8.94 25.67
N SER A 264 -2.40 8.86 25.43
CA SER A 264 -1.87 8.52 24.11
C SER A 264 -0.88 7.36 24.21
N TRP A 265 -0.96 6.48 23.20
CA TRP A 265 -0.03 5.38 23.02
C TRP A 265 0.64 5.46 21.65
N THR A 266 1.97 5.52 21.64
CA THR A 266 2.77 5.44 20.41
C THR A 266 3.52 4.11 20.39
N HIS A 267 3.46 3.40 19.26
CA HIS A 267 4.11 2.12 19.09
C HIS A 267 4.64 1.94 17.68
N THR A 268 5.77 1.23 17.54
CA THR A 268 6.27 0.81 16.23
C THR A 268 6.46 -0.70 16.26
N GLN A 269 5.69 -1.39 15.43
CA GLN A 269 5.78 -2.82 15.22
C GLN A 269 6.65 -3.11 14.00
N TYR A 270 7.64 -3.99 14.16
CA TYR A 270 8.50 -4.54 13.09
C TYR A 270 8.17 -6.02 12.86
N ASN A 271 8.76 -6.60 11.81
CA ASN A 271 8.53 -7.99 11.41
C ASN A 271 7.04 -8.24 11.10
N ILE A 272 6.56 -7.51 10.14
CA ILE A 272 5.15 -7.52 9.75
C ILE A 272 4.87 -8.73 8.86
N ASP A 273 3.94 -9.59 9.28
CA ASP A 273 3.36 -10.62 8.43
C ASP A 273 2.27 -10.04 7.53
N LYS A 274 2.13 -10.57 6.31
CA LYS A 274 1.03 -10.21 5.41
C LYS A 274 -0.29 -10.73 5.98
N GLY A 275 -1.31 -9.89 5.95
CA GLY A 275 -2.65 -10.23 6.42
C GLY A 275 -3.32 -9.05 7.13
N ASP A 276 -4.40 -9.33 7.85
CA ASP A 276 -5.17 -8.33 8.56
C ASP A 276 -4.74 -8.30 10.03
N TRP A 277 -3.98 -7.26 10.39
CA TRP A 277 -3.68 -6.92 11.77
C TRP A 277 -4.88 -6.20 12.39
N ALA A 278 -5.02 -6.25 13.71
CA ALA A 278 -6.09 -5.58 14.43
C ALA A 278 -5.53 -4.68 15.54
N LEU A 279 -5.94 -3.40 15.52
CA LEU A 279 -5.75 -2.48 16.63
C LEU A 279 -7.08 -2.37 17.37
N ASN A 280 -7.09 -2.87 18.61
CA ASN A 280 -8.25 -2.94 19.48
C ASN A 280 -8.07 -2.03 20.68
N VAL A 281 -9.18 -1.49 21.20
CA VAL A 281 -9.23 -0.82 22.51
C VAL A 281 -10.29 -1.47 23.36
N THR A 282 -9.96 -1.79 24.62
CA THR A 282 -10.91 -2.29 25.60
C THR A 282 -11.05 -1.31 26.75
N ILE A 283 -12.28 -1.14 27.26
CA ILE A 283 -12.55 -0.41 28.51
C ILE A 283 -12.60 -1.44 29.64
N ASP A 284 -11.54 -1.52 30.43
CA ASP A 284 -11.39 -2.52 31.50
C ASP A 284 -12.18 -2.14 32.75
N SER A 285 -12.36 -0.84 32.99
CA SER A 285 -13.15 -0.32 34.10
C SER A 285 -13.67 1.08 33.81
N GLY A 286 -14.76 1.46 34.46
CA GLY A 286 -15.52 2.69 34.18
C GLY A 286 -16.75 2.39 33.31
N ASN A 287 -17.60 3.40 33.13
CA ASN A 287 -18.83 3.28 32.34
C ASN A 287 -19.04 4.49 31.41
N ASP A 288 -18.08 5.38 31.33
CA ASP A 288 -18.18 6.57 30.47
C ASP A 288 -17.82 6.18 29.03
N SER A 289 -18.52 6.79 28.07
CA SER A 289 -18.16 6.65 26.65
C SER A 289 -16.88 7.41 26.37
N ILE A 290 -16.12 6.93 25.40
CA ILE A 290 -14.83 7.48 25.01
C ILE A 290 -14.84 7.98 23.57
N ASN A 291 -13.87 8.84 23.24
CA ASN A 291 -13.50 9.18 21.88
C ASN A 291 -12.15 8.55 21.55
N LEU A 292 -12.03 8.02 20.36
CA LEU A 292 -10.83 7.37 19.84
C LEU A 292 -10.32 8.12 18.62
N HIS A 293 -8.99 8.28 18.55
CA HIS A 293 -8.31 8.76 17.35
C HIS A 293 -7.03 7.95 17.14
N HIS A 294 -6.95 7.24 16.03
CA HIS A 294 -5.79 6.46 15.64
C HIS A 294 -5.22 7.01 14.34
N ILE A 295 -3.93 7.31 14.32
CA ILE A 295 -3.15 7.54 13.11
C ILE A 295 -2.19 6.37 12.97
N VAL A 296 -2.34 5.59 11.89
CA VAL A 296 -1.52 4.41 11.66
C VAL A 296 -0.83 4.52 10.31
N LEU A 297 0.51 4.44 10.30
CA LEU A 297 1.31 4.40 9.08
C LEU A 297 1.82 2.98 8.84
N ILE A 298 1.45 2.38 7.70
CA ILE A 298 2.00 1.16 7.15
C ILE A 298 3.10 1.56 6.19
N SER A 299 4.37 1.25 6.52
CA SER A 299 5.53 1.76 5.80
C SER A 299 6.41 0.63 5.28
N TYR A 300 6.90 0.80 4.04
CA TYR A 300 7.82 -0.11 3.38
C TYR A 300 9.27 0.34 3.55
N GLU A 301 10.22 -0.58 3.30
CA GLU A 301 11.65 -0.25 3.28
C GLU A 301 11.93 0.79 2.18
N ALA A 302 12.74 1.79 2.50
CA ALA A 302 13.13 2.86 1.59
C ALA A 302 14.13 2.34 0.54
N THR A 303 13.61 1.65 -0.47
CA THR A 303 14.37 1.05 -1.59
C THR A 303 13.92 1.58 -2.95
N GLU A 304 13.11 2.65 -2.94
CA GLU A 304 12.66 3.32 -4.15
C GLU A 304 13.82 3.90 -4.98
N SER A 305 13.61 3.99 -6.29
CA SER A 305 14.57 4.61 -7.19
C SER A 305 14.73 6.11 -6.90
N GLU A 306 15.94 6.64 -7.13
CA GLU A 306 16.15 8.08 -7.02
C GLU A 306 15.33 8.82 -8.08
N PRO A 307 14.73 9.98 -7.76
CA PRO A 307 14.07 10.83 -8.74
C PRO A 307 15.02 11.29 -9.85
N ASN A 308 14.47 11.52 -11.04
CA ASN A 308 15.19 12.10 -12.18
C ASN A 308 14.48 13.38 -12.68
N PRO A 309 14.55 14.50 -11.93
CA PRO A 309 13.81 15.72 -12.25
C PRO A 309 14.42 16.49 -13.42
N LEU A 310 13.58 17.22 -14.16
CA LEU A 310 14.00 18.11 -15.25
C LEU A 310 14.84 19.32 -14.82
N ALA A 311 14.75 19.67 -13.55
CA ALA A 311 15.13 21.02 -13.05
C ALA A 311 16.63 21.27 -12.88
N SER A 312 17.53 20.29 -13.02
CA SER A 312 18.95 20.50 -12.74
C SER A 312 19.74 21.20 -13.87
N GLU A 313 19.19 21.34 -15.07
CA GLU A 313 19.90 21.96 -16.20
C GLU A 313 19.68 23.49 -16.37
N ALA A 314 18.65 24.05 -15.70
CA ALA A 314 18.37 25.48 -15.81
C ALA A 314 19.31 26.36 -14.97
N THR A 315 19.80 25.81 -13.85
CA THR A 315 20.63 26.57 -12.88
C THR A 315 22.08 26.73 -13.32
N GLU A 316 22.62 25.81 -14.13
CA GLU A 316 24.02 25.90 -14.59
C GLU A 316 24.21 26.91 -15.77
N ARG A 317 23.13 27.28 -16.49
CA ARG A 317 23.23 28.25 -17.61
C ARG A 317 23.13 29.69 -17.19
N GLU A 318 22.62 30.01 -16.02
CA GLU A 318 22.54 31.42 -15.55
C GLU A 318 23.83 31.92 -14.88
N GLU A 319 24.64 31.03 -14.31
CA GLU A 319 25.91 31.45 -13.68
C GLU A 319 27.02 31.74 -14.69
N ASP A 320 27.02 31.11 -15.86
CA ASP A 320 28.05 31.35 -16.91
C ASP A 320 27.79 32.61 -17.74
N SER A 321 26.60 33.21 -17.68
CA SER A 321 26.25 34.43 -18.42
C SER A 321 26.56 35.74 -17.67
N LEU A 322 26.93 35.66 -16.38
CA LEU A 322 27.23 36.84 -15.53
C LEU A 322 28.73 37.13 -15.34
N SER A 323 29.61 36.37 -16.01
CA SER A 323 31.08 36.57 -15.91
C SER A 323 31.72 37.03 -17.20
N VAL A 324 31.20 38.11 -17.85
CA VAL A 324 31.87 38.83 -18.92
C VAL A 324 31.90 40.32 -18.61
#